data_9cb1be35231d5b23b0cf087c996c007d
#
_entry.id   9cb1be35231d5b23b0cf087c996c007d
#
_cell.length_a   1.000
_cell.length_b   1.000
_cell.length_c   1.000
_cell.angle_alpha   90.00
_cell.angle_beta   90.00
_cell.angle_gamma   90.00
#
_symmetry.space_group_name_H-M   'P 1'
#
loop_
_entity.id
_entity.type
_entity.pdbx_description
1 polymer ?
#
loop_
_entity_poly.entity_id
_entity_poly.type
_entity_poly.pdbx_seq_one_letter_code
_entity_poly.pdbx_strand_id
1 'polypeptide(L)'
;MSLTFFLPLSTYPDPTPKGSLLHAFDMAATLGGEVTALVHEVDIADVRNILADALIDVSGMTAAAEARSHSAGQALIGELEHLAHRFQIGLTVRSARTRPEAAAELLAIEARTFDCSLLMPMAASDEQMSIAEAVLFGSGGPTWVFPEAEATAHLASAAIAWDGGRAAARAVRDGLPVLSMVQHVTILCATDDKPVEPASVGALHDYLRHHDITAEIHLFSRSERPIGEALQQAAIDRGAGLLVMGAYGHSRIREFVLGGATRTVLANRRLPIFMSH
;
A
#
# COMPACT_ATOMS: atom_id res chain seq x y z
N MET A 1 -21.09 9.73 -2.82
CA MET A 1 -19.85 10.35 -3.29
C MET A 1 -18.99 9.23 -3.84
N SER A 2 -18.42 9.37 -5.04
CA SER A 2 -17.46 8.41 -5.57
C SER A 2 -16.13 8.59 -4.85
N LEU A 3 -15.47 7.50 -4.46
CA LEU A 3 -14.13 7.54 -3.88
C LEU A 3 -13.09 7.83 -4.96
N THR A 4 -12.04 8.56 -4.59
CA THR A 4 -10.92 8.87 -5.48
C THR A 4 -9.68 8.10 -5.04
N PHE A 5 -9.14 7.28 -5.94
CA PHE A 5 -7.95 6.47 -5.66
C PHE A 5 -6.74 7.00 -6.41
N PHE A 6 -5.64 7.13 -5.69
CA PHE A 6 -4.34 7.46 -6.27
C PHE A 6 -3.52 6.19 -6.51
N LEU A 7 -3.05 5.99 -7.73
CA LEU A 7 -2.27 4.83 -8.13
C LEU A 7 -0.89 5.26 -8.63
N PRO A 8 0.14 5.33 -7.76
CA PRO A 8 1.51 5.61 -8.17
C PRO A 8 2.14 4.39 -8.85
N LEU A 9 2.75 4.61 -10.02
CA LEU A 9 3.37 3.56 -10.82
C LEU A 9 4.80 3.93 -11.16
N SER A 10 5.73 3.02 -10.91
CA SER A 10 7.14 3.12 -11.30
C SER A 10 7.38 2.49 -12.66
N THR A 11 8.32 3.07 -13.41
CA THR A 11 8.78 2.55 -14.71
C THR A 11 10.25 2.17 -14.71
N TYR A 12 10.98 2.49 -13.64
CA TYR A 12 12.42 2.28 -13.51
C TYR A 12 12.82 2.18 -12.03
N PRO A 13 13.84 1.41 -11.67
CA PRO A 13 14.58 0.44 -12.51
C PRO A 13 13.72 -0.77 -12.88
N ASP A 14 12.80 -1.17 -12.00
CA ASP A 14 11.88 -2.27 -12.19
C ASP A 14 10.46 -1.72 -12.35
N PRO A 15 9.86 -1.85 -13.54
CA PRO A 15 8.50 -1.37 -13.76
C PRO A 15 7.48 -2.08 -12.89
N THR A 16 6.44 -1.37 -12.46
CA THR A 16 5.30 -1.97 -11.76
C THR A 16 4.74 -3.15 -12.59
N PRO A 17 4.61 -4.36 -12.00
CA PRO A 17 4.11 -5.52 -12.71
C PRO A 17 2.67 -5.32 -13.20
N LYS A 18 2.42 -5.47 -14.51
CA LYS A 18 1.08 -5.27 -15.10
C LYS A 18 0.01 -6.16 -14.46
N GLY A 19 0.34 -7.42 -14.20
CA GLY A 19 -0.60 -8.37 -13.58
C GLY A 19 -1.11 -7.95 -12.22
N SER A 20 -0.34 -7.14 -11.47
CA SER A 20 -0.76 -6.64 -10.16
C SER A 20 -1.82 -5.55 -10.23
N LEU A 21 -1.93 -4.82 -11.36
CA LEU A 21 -2.90 -3.73 -11.53
C LEU A 21 -4.35 -4.22 -11.45
N LEU A 22 -4.60 -5.48 -11.80
CA LEU A 22 -5.92 -6.09 -11.71
C LEU A 22 -6.54 -5.91 -10.32
N HIS A 23 -5.74 -6.10 -9.25
CA HIS A 23 -6.22 -5.99 -7.88
C HIS A 23 -6.66 -4.56 -7.51
N ALA A 24 -5.93 -3.55 -8.00
CA ALA A 24 -6.29 -2.15 -7.77
C ALA A 24 -7.61 -1.79 -8.43
N PHE A 25 -7.81 -2.26 -9.66
CA PHE A 25 -9.04 -1.98 -10.41
C PHE A 25 -10.24 -2.75 -9.89
N ASP A 26 -10.06 -4.01 -9.50
CA ASP A 26 -11.10 -4.81 -8.86
C ASP A 26 -11.56 -4.17 -7.53
N MET A 27 -10.60 -3.70 -6.73
CA MET A 27 -10.89 -3.00 -5.48
C MET A 27 -11.58 -1.66 -5.73
N ALA A 28 -11.11 -0.84 -6.66
CA ALA A 28 -11.72 0.44 -6.99
C ALA A 28 -13.15 0.27 -7.50
N ALA A 29 -13.41 -0.74 -8.34
CA ALA A 29 -14.74 -1.08 -8.81
C ALA A 29 -15.65 -1.54 -7.66
N THR A 30 -15.16 -2.41 -6.78
CA THR A 30 -15.91 -2.91 -5.62
C THR A 30 -16.33 -1.77 -4.68
N LEU A 31 -15.47 -0.79 -4.48
CA LEU A 31 -15.73 0.37 -3.61
C LEU A 31 -16.45 1.53 -4.34
N GLY A 32 -16.75 1.38 -5.64
CA GLY A 32 -17.46 2.39 -6.42
C GLY A 32 -16.68 3.68 -6.63
N GLY A 33 -15.36 3.56 -6.83
CA GLY A 33 -14.46 4.70 -6.99
C GLY A 33 -13.90 4.86 -8.38
N GLU A 34 -13.12 5.93 -8.57
CA GLU A 34 -12.36 6.23 -9.77
C GLU A 34 -10.86 6.25 -9.49
N VAL A 35 -10.04 5.94 -10.47
CA VAL A 35 -8.59 5.83 -10.33
C VAL A 35 -7.89 6.96 -11.07
N THR A 36 -7.00 7.66 -10.37
CA THR A 36 -6.00 8.54 -10.99
C THR A 36 -4.64 7.85 -10.87
N ALA A 37 -4.11 7.41 -12.00
CA ALA A 37 -2.79 6.81 -12.08
C ALA A 37 -1.74 7.87 -12.41
N LEU A 38 -0.63 7.89 -11.67
CA LEU A 38 0.56 8.69 -11.96
C LEU A 38 1.70 7.77 -12.37
N VAL A 39 2.01 7.77 -13.65
CA VAL A 39 3.14 7.02 -14.24
C VAL A 39 4.41 7.85 -14.08
N HIS A 40 5.29 7.40 -13.18
CA HIS A 40 6.57 8.07 -12.94
C HIS A 40 7.63 7.55 -13.91
N GLU A 41 8.11 8.41 -14.79
CA GLU A 41 9.23 8.17 -15.69
C GLU A 41 10.52 8.79 -15.11
N VAL A 42 11.64 8.09 -15.29
CA VAL A 42 12.91 8.55 -14.75
C VAL A 42 13.55 9.63 -15.65
N ASP A 43 14.11 10.64 -15.00
CA ASP A 43 14.99 11.65 -15.59
C ASP A 43 16.38 11.50 -14.94
N ILE A 44 17.35 11.01 -15.69
CA ILE A 44 18.70 10.76 -15.19
C ILE A 44 19.58 11.95 -15.58
N ALA A 45 20.16 12.60 -14.58
CA ALA A 45 21.04 13.73 -14.82
C ALA A 45 22.22 13.33 -15.71
N ASP A 46 22.45 14.09 -16.77
CA ASP A 46 23.63 13.95 -17.63
C ASP A 46 24.89 14.38 -16.86
N VAL A 47 25.56 13.42 -16.26
CA VAL A 47 26.84 13.65 -15.56
C VAL A 47 27.97 13.57 -16.58
N ARG A 48 28.26 14.69 -17.24
CA ARG A 48 29.40 14.79 -18.16
C ARG A 48 30.72 14.69 -17.40
N ASN A 49 31.30 13.52 -17.43
CA ASN A 49 32.68 13.31 -16.99
C ASN A 49 33.50 12.81 -18.19
N ILE A 50 34.28 13.70 -18.80
CA ILE A 50 35.08 13.44 -20.02
C ILE A 50 35.99 12.19 -19.86
N LEU A 51 36.45 11.87 -18.64
CA LEU A 51 37.28 10.70 -18.37
C LEU A 51 36.43 9.42 -18.22
N ALA A 52 35.21 9.52 -17.71
CA ALA A 52 34.29 8.40 -17.60
C ALA A 52 33.68 8.07 -18.95
N ASP A 53 33.32 9.05 -19.77
CA ASP A 53 32.78 8.88 -21.13
C ASP A 53 33.78 8.26 -22.09
N ALA A 54 35.07 8.42 -21.84
CA ALA A 54 36.13 7.79 -22.63
C ALA A 54 36.32 6.28 -22.35
N LEU A 55 35.82 5.81 -21.21
CA LEU A 55 35.95 4.40 -20.75
C LEU A 55 34.61 3.65 -20.76
N ILE A 56 33.51 4.36 -20.50
CA ILE A 56 32.17 3.81 -20.41
C ILE A 56 31.22 4.83 -21.04
N ASP A 57 30.42 4.41 -22.01
CA ASP A 57 29.41 5.26 -22.66
C ASP A 57 28.26 5.59 -21.69
N VAL A 58 28.53 6.46 -20.73
CA VAL A 58 27.58 6.89 -19.68
C VAL A 58 26.37 7.55 -20.33
N SER A 59 26.56 8.40 -21.32
CA SER A 59 25.48 9.09 -22.03
C SER A 59 24.56 8.12 -22.75
N GLY A 60 25.11 7.12 -23.44
CA GLY A 60 24.32 6.06 -24.08
C GLY A 60 23.55 5.19 -23.08
N MET A 61 24.16 4.87 -21.93
CA MET A 61 23.50 4.13 -20.86
C MET A 61 22.32 4.91 -20.25
N THR A 62 22.49 6.19 -19.99
CA THR A 62 21.45 7.09 -19.51
C THR A 62 20.29 7.17 -20.49
N ALA A 63 20.57 7.46 -21.76
CA ALA A 63 19.55 7.51 -22.80
C ALA A 63 18.80 6.18 -22.96
N ALA A 64 19.49 5.06 -22.85
CA ALA A 64 18.88 3.72 -22.90
C ALA A 64 18.00 3.43 -21.67
N ALA A 65 18.37 3.89 -20.48
CA ALA A 65 17.56 3.75 -19.27
C ALA A 65 16.27 4.60 -19.35
N GLU A 66 16.37 5.84 -19.79
CA GLU A 66 15.21 6.73 -20.01
C GLU A 66 14.27 6.19 -21.09
N ALA A 67 14.81 5.69 -22.21
CA ALA A 67 14.00 5.07 -23.24
C ALA A 67 13.26 3.82 -22.76
N ARG A 68 13.89 2.99 -21.92
CA ARG A 68 13.24 1.84 -21.27
C ARG A 68 12.14 2.29 -20.33
N SER A 69 12.40 3.30 -19.49
CA SER A 69 11.42 3.89 -18.58
C SER A 69 10.19 4.39 -19.36
N HIS A 70 10.39 5.17 -20.41
CA HIS A 70 9.31 5.65 -21.28
C HIS A 70 8.51 4.51 -21.91
N SER A 71 9.19 3.51 -22.49
CA SER A 71 8.53 2.34 -23.08
C SER A 71 7.70 1.55 -22.06
N ALA A 72 8.23 1.38 -20.84
CA ALA A 72 7.50 0.75 -19.74
C ALA A 72 6.27 1.58 -19.33
N GLY A 73 6.41 2.91 -19.30
CA GLY A 73 5.30 3.83 -19.03
C GLY A 73 4.16 3.69 -20.03
N GLN A 74 4.48 3.68 -21.34
CA GLN A 74 3.47 3.48 -22.39
C GLN A 74 2.77 2.12 -22.28
N ALA A 75 3.53 1.07 -21.93
CA ALA A 75 2.98 -0.26 -21.74
C ALA A 75 2.07 -0.36 -20.50
N LEU A 76 2.35 0.41 -19.43
CA LEU A 76 1.47 0.52 -18.26
C LEU A 76 0.20 1.30 -18.61
N ILE A 77 0.30 2.41 -19.34
CA ILE A 77 -0.86 3.20 -19.78
C ILE A 77 -1.84 2.33 -20.56
N GLY A 78 -1.37 1.56 -21.53
CA GLY A 78 -2.23 0.66 -22.29
C GLY A 78 -2.95 -0.39 -21.42
N GLU A 79 -2.28 -0.91 -20.38
CA GLU A 79 -2.89 -1.84 -19.42
C GLU A 79 -3.94 -1.15 -18.55
N LEU A 80 -3.66 0.07 -18.07
CA LEU A 80 -4.61 0.86 -17.27
C LEU A 80 -5.90 1.13 -18.05
N GLU A 81 -5.79 1.54 -19.31
CA GLU A 81 -6.94 1.81 -20.19
C GLU A 81 -7.77 0.53 -20.41
N HIS A 82 -7.09 -0.61 -20.64
CA HIS A 82 -7.75 -1.91 -20.78
C HIS A 82 -8.53 -2.29 -19.51
N LEU A 83 -7.91 -2.16 -18.34
CA LEU A 83 -8.54 -2.49 -17.06
C LEU A 83 -9.69 -1.52 -16.72
N ALA A 84 -9.53 -0.22 -16.96
CA ALA A 84 -10.58 0.76 -16.76
C ALA A 84 -11.84 0.43 -17.57
N HIS A 85 -11.65 0.07 -18.84
CA HIS A 85 -12.74 -0.38 -19.71
C HIS A 85 -13.38 -1.69 -19.20
N ARG A 86 -12.56 -2.67 -18.79
CA ARG A 86 -13.03 -3.97 -18.29
C ARG A 86 -13.86 -3.82 -17.02
N PHE A 87 -13.45 -2.99 -16.08
CA PHE A 87 -14.12 -2.76 -14.80
C PHE A 87 -15.16 -1.65 -14.84
N GLN A 88 -15.26 -0.92 -15.95
CA GLN A 88 -16.18 0.20 -16.15
C GLN A 88 -16.02 1.31 -15.10
N ILE A 89 -14.78 1.63 -14.72
CA ILE A 89 -14.45 2.69 -13.76
C ILE A 89 -13.80 3.90 -14.44
N GLY A 90 -13.97 5.07 -13.83
CA GLY A 90 -13.30 6.29 -14.25
C GLY A 90 -11.77 6.18 -14.09
N LEU A 91 -11.04 6.55 -15.14
CA LEU A 91 -9.58 6.57 -15.15
C LEU A 91 -9.07 7.92 -15.62
N THR A 92 -8.16 8.50 -14.82
CA THR A 92 -7.31 9.62 -15.25
C THR A 92 -5.87 9.15 -15.23
N VAL A 93 -5.14 9.31 -16.34
CA VAL A 93 -3.72 8.97 -16.42
C VAL A 93 -2.91 10.26 -16.48
N ARG A 94 -1.91 10.37 -15.62
CA ARG A 94 -0.93 11.45 -15.59
C ARG A 94 0.46 10.85 -15.68
N SER A 95 1.39 11.53 -16.32
CA SER A 95 2.79 11.16 -16.37
C SER A 95 3.63 12.28 -15.75
N ALA A 96 4.62 11.89 -14.96
CA ALA A 96 5.60 12.82 -14.40
C ALA A 96 7.00 12.27 -14.66
N ARG A 97 7.91 13.15 -15.05
CA ARG A 97 9.31 12.80 -15.25
C ARG A 97 10.16 13.55 -14.23
N THR A 98 10.81 12.81 -13.34
CA THR A 98 11.67 13.38 -12.31
C THR A 98 12.89 12.50 -12.05
N ARG A 99 13.85 13.06 -11.33
CA ARG A 99 14.99 12.29 -10.84
C ARG A 99 14.54 11.23 -9.84
N PRO A 100 15.22 10.07 -9.77
CA PRO A 100 14.86 8.98 -8.86
C PRO A 100 14.71 9.46 -7.41
N GLU A 101 15.63 10.29 -6.92
CA GLU A 101 15.63 10.81 -5.56
C GLU A 101 14.44 11.73 -5.23
N ALA A 102 13.78 12.31 -6.22
CA ALA A 102 12.60 13.17 -6.04
C ALA A 102 11.27 12.42 -6.18
N ALA A 103 11.30 11.18 -6.65
CA ALA A 103 10.08 10.40 -6.94
C ALA A 103 9.21 10.18 -5.69
N ALA A 104 9.83 9.78 -4.58
CA ALA A 104 9.12 9.48 -3.33
C ALA A 104 8.37 10.71 -2.78
N GLU A 105 9.01 11.89 -2.78
CA GLU A 105 8.40 13.13 -2.33
C GLU A 105 7.27 13.58 -3.27
N LEU A 106 7.50 13.54 -4.58
CA LEU A 106 6.48 13.86 -5.57
C LEU A 106 5.22 13.01 -5.37
N LEU A 107 5.37 11.69 -5.29
CA LEU A 107 4.25 10.77 -5.16
C LEU A 107 3.49 10.95 -3.85
N ALA A 108 4.20 11.24 -2.75
CA ALA A 108 3.58 11.54 -1.47
C ALA A 108 2.77 12.84 -1.50
N ILE A 109 3.26 13.89 -2.17
CA ILE A 109 2.55 15.17 -2.32
C ILE A 109 1.30 14.99 -3.18
N GLU A 110 1.41 14.32 -4.31
CA GLU A 110 0.28 14.04 -5.21
C GLU A 110 -0.82 13.24 -4.52
N ALA A 111 -0.46 12.28 -3.66
CA ALA A 111 -1.40 11.46 -2.91
C ALA A 111 -2.31 12.22 -1.93
N ARG A 112 -1.95 13.46 -1.53
CA ARG A 112 -2.64 14.23 -0.49
C ARG A 112 -4.06 14.64 -0.82
N THR A 113 -4.44 14.61 -2.08
CA THR A 113 -5.74 15.07 -2.58
C THR A 113 -6.66 13.93 -3.00
N PHE A 114 -6.36 12.71 -2.55
CA PHE A 114 -7.14 11.50 -2.82
C PHE A 114 -7.62 10.85 -1.52
N ASP A 115 -8.73 10.15 -1.61
CA ASP A 115 -9.31 9.46 -0.45
C ASP A 115 -8.44 8.28 0.00
N CYS A 116 -7.72 7.65 -0.93
CA CYS A 116 -6.87 6.51 -0.64
C CYS A 116 -5.78 6.31 -1.71
N SER A 117 -4.61 5.82 -1.31
CA SER A 117 -3.54 5.41 -2.22
C SER A 117 -3.54 3.89 -2.42
N LEU A 118 -3.29 3.44 -3.66
CA LEU A 118 -3.19 2.04 -4.04
C LEU A 118 -1.73 1.69 -4.36
N LEU A 119 -1.02 1.05 -3.43
CA LEU A 119 0.36 0.64 -3.64
C LEU A 119 0.43 -0.78 -4.18
N MET A 120 0.91 -0.86 -5.42
CA MET A 120 1.15 -2.15 -6.07
C MET A 120 2.32 -2.89 -5.43
N PRO A 121 2.38 -4.23 -5.56
CA PRO A 121 3.56 -4.97 -5.17
C PRO A 121 4.73 -4.47 -5.99
N MET A 122 5.81 -4.22 -5.29
CA MET A 122 7.03 -3.71 -5.87
C MET A 122 8.15 -4.65 -5.44
N ALA A 123 9.16 -4.82 -6.29
CA ALA A 123 10.35 -5.58 -5.91
C ALA A 123 10.89 -5.03 -4.58
N ALA A 124 11.50 -5.86 -3.76
CA ALA A 124 12.03 -5.45 -2.46
C ALA A 124 13.31 -4.59 -2.61
N SER A 125 13.25 -3.55 -3.45
CA SER A 125 14.34 -2.58 -3.59
C SER A 125 14.15 -1.45 -2.56
N ASP A 126 15.25 -0.88 -2.10
CA ASP A 126 15.24 0.22 -1.14
C ASP A 126 14.49 1.45 -1.69
N GLU A 127 14.57 1.69 -3.00
CA GLU A 127 13.88 2.81 -3.66
C GLU A 127 12.36 2.64 -3.60
N GLN A 128 11.87 1.45 -3.90
CA GLN A 128 10.44 1.16 -3.90
C GLN A 128 9.87 1.14 -2.49
N MET A 129 10.64 0.65 -1.53
CA MET A 129 10.28 0.74 -0.12
C MET A 129 10.19 2.21 0.32
N SER A 130 11.13 3.06 -0.12
CA SER A 130 11.11 4.50 0.15
C SER A 130 9.86 5.19 -0.43
N ILE A 131 9.43 4.83 -1.63
CA ILE A 131 8.18 5.33 -2.22
C ILE A 131 6.97 4.91 -1.38
N ALA A 132 6.88 3.62 -1.02
CA ALA A 132 5.77 3.12 -0.21
C ALA A 132 5.69 3.84 1.15
N GLU A 133 6.82 4.03 1.81
CA GLU A 133 6.92 4.77 3.06
C GLU A 133 6.53 6.24 2.88
N ALA A 134 7.05 6.90 1.85
CA ALA A 134 6.75 8.30 1.60
C ALA A 134 5.25 8.53 1.35
N VAL A 135 4.60 7.68 0.58
CA VAL A 135 3.16 7.74 0.34
C VAL A 135 2.39 7.45 1.63
N LEU A 136 2.74 6.39 2.36
CA LEU A 136 2.07 5.99 3.61
C LEU A 136 2.12 7.08 4.68
N PHE A 137 3.26 7.82 4.79
CA PHE A 137 3.43 8.86 5.81
C PHE A 137 3.15 10.27 5.32
N GLY A 138 3.38 10.52 4.04
CA GLY A 138 3.31 11.85 3.48
C GLY A 138 1.97 12.21 2.83
N SER A 139 1.11 11.22 2.55
CA SER A 139 -0.20 11.46 1.96
C SER A 139 -1.23 12.00 2.95
N GLY A 140 -1.12 11.61 4.23
CA GLY A 140 -2.12 11.94 5.26
C GLY A 140 -3.43 11.13 5.15
N GLY A 141 -3.56 10.27 4.14
CA GLY A 141 -4.69 9.38 3.91
C GLY A 141 -4.32 7.90 4.07
N PRO A 142 -5.32 7.01 4.03
CA PRO A 142 -5.12 5.57 4.07
C PRO A 142 -4.46 5.05 2.79
N THR A 143 -3.85 3.88 2.91
CA THR A 143 -3.12 3.24 1.82
C THR A 143 -3.48 1.76 1.76
N TRP A 144 -3.86 1.26 0.60
CA TRP A 144 -3.93 -0.16 0.29
C TRP A 144 -2.59 -0.64 -0.23
N VAL A 145 -2.14 -1.76 0.29
CA VAL A 145 -0.92 -2.44 -0.17
C VAL A 145 -1.31 -3.83 -0.63
N PHE A 146 -1.04 -4.15 -1.88
CA PHE A 146 -1.43 -5.41 -2.49
C PHE A 146 -0.30 -6.45 -2.44
N PRO A 147 -0.62 -7.76 -2.37
CA PRO A 147 0.36 -8.85 -2.45
C PRO A 147 0.87 -9.03 -3.88
N GLU A 148 2.01 -9.72 -4.04
CA GLU A 148 2.57 -10.05 -5.37
C GLU A 148 1.76 -11.15 -6.07
N ALA A 149 1.26 -12.11 -5.30
CA ALA A 149 0.48 -13.20 -5.85
C ALA A 149 -0.93 -12.75 -6.23
N GLU A 150 -1.51 -13.36 -7.26
CA GLU A 150 -2.92 -13.22 -7.61
C GLU A 150 -3.82 -13.79 -6.49
N ALA A 151 -3.80 -13.15 -5.33
CA ALA A 151 -4.79 -13.40 -4.32
C ALA A 151 -6.06 -12.67 -4.75
N THR A 152 -7.06 -13.43 -5.21
CA THR A 152 -8.42 -12.87 -5.37
C THR A 152 -8.81 -12.29 -4.03
N ALA A 153 -8.86 -10.97 -3.94
CA ALA A 153 -9.29 -10.27 -2.75
C ALA A 153 -10.79 -10.53 -2.58
N HIS A 154 -11.13 -11.69 -2.01
CA HIS A 154 -12.51 -11.92 -1.58
C HIS A 154 -12.75 -11.05 -0.34
N LEU A 155 -13.29 -9.86 -0.53
CA LEU A 155 -13.72 -8.97 0.56
C LEU A 155 -14.94 -9.55 1.33
N ALA A 156 -15.02 -10.89 1.45
CA ALA A 156 -16.05 -11.51 2.28
C ALA A 156 -15.74 -11.35 3.78
N SER A 157 -14.46 -11.21 4.13
CA SER A 157 -14.03 -11.10 5.52
C SER A 157 -12.78 -10.24 5.67
N ALA A 158 -12.67 -9.55 6.82
CA ALA A 158 -11.53 -8.72 7.17
C ALA A 158 -11.03 -9.02 8.59
N ALA A 159 -9.74 -8.84 8.80
CA ALA A 159 -9.13 -8.86 10.11
C ALA A 159 -8.62 -7.47 10.49
N ILE A 160 -8.77 -7.08 11.75
CA ILE A 160 -8.27 -5.83 12.31
C ILE A 160 -7.13 -6.16 13.26
N ALA A 161 -5.92 -5.71 12.98
CA ALA A 161 -4.80 -5.78 13.91
C ALA A 161 -4.94 -4.69 14.97
N TRP A 162 -5.21 -5.07 16.21
CA TRP A 162 -5.48 -4.13 17.30
C TRP A 162 -4.42 -4.19 18.40
N ASP A 163 -3.73 -3.07 18.59
CA ASP A 163 -2.75 -2.86 19.68
C ASP A 163 -3.18 -1.76 20.67
N GLY A 164 -4.41 -1.25 20.54
CA GLY A 164 -4.90 -0.13 21.34
C GLY A 164 -4.28 1.23 20.96
N GLY A 165 -3.41 1.29 19.96
CA GLY A 165 -2.67 2.47 19.58
C GLY A 165 -3.46 3.42 18.66
N ARG A 166 -2.98 4.68 18.57
CA ARG A 166 -3.60 5.72 17.73
C ARG A 166 -3.66 5.34 16.25
N ALA A 167 -2.59 4.73 15.73
CA ALA A 167 -2.53 4.32 14.33
C ALA A 167 -3.55 3.20 14.03
N ALA A 168 -3.70 2.22 14.93
CA ALA A 168 -4.73 1.19 14.79
C ALA A 168 -6.15 1.80 14.84
N ALA A 169 -6.41 2.71 15.77
CA ALA A 169 -7.68 3.42 15.84
C ALA A 169 -7.96 4.27 14.59
N ARG A 170 -6.93 4.89 14.01
CA ARG A 170 -7.03 5.63 12.75
C ARG A 170 -7.36 4.68 11.60
N ALA A 171 -6.66 3.55 11.48
CA ALA A 171 -6.89 2.58 10.43
C ALA A 171 -8.31 1.99 10.47
N VAL A 172 -8.83 1.71 11.67
CA VAL A 172 -10.22 1.27 11.83
C VAL A 172 -11.20 2.35 11.34
N ARG A 173 -11.00 3.61 11.73
CA ARG A 173 -11.89 4.71 11.33
C ARG A 173 -11.88 4.93 9.83
N ASP A 174 -10.69 4.99 9.23
CA ASP A 174 -10.53 5.19 7.79
C ASP A 174 -11.02 3.95 7.00
N GLY A 175 -10.95 2.77 7.60
CA GLY A 175 -11.41 1.49 7.03
C GLY A 175 -12.90 1.21 7.19
N LEU A 176 -13.69 2.03 7.92
CA LEU A 176 -15.12 1.80 8.11
C LEU A 176 -15.89 1.55 6.81
N PRO A 177 -15.64 2.31 5.72
CA PRO A 177 -16.36 2.07 4.46
C PRO A 177 -16.17 0.66 3.92
N VAL A 178 -14.97 0.09 4.00
CA VAL A 178 -14.71 -1.28 3.57
C VAL A 178 -15.14 -2.31 4.60
N LEU A 179 -14.96 -2.03 5.90
CA LEU A 179 -15.38 -2.93 6.98
C LEU A 179 -16.91 -3.12 7.02
N SER A 180 -17.69 -2.12 6.62
CA SER A 180 -19.14 -2.23 6.52
C SER A 180 -19.64 -3.06 5.33
N MET A 181 -18.78 -3.36 4.36
CA MET A 181 -19.11 -4.16 3.18
C MET A 181 -18.82 -5.65 3.36
N VAL A 182 -17.95 -6.00 4.32
CA VAL A 182 -17.57 -7.40 4.56
C VAL A 182 -18.59 -8.08 5.48
N GLN A 183 -18.72 -9.40 5.33
CA GLN A 183 -19.66 -10.19 6.13
C GLN A 183 -19.12 -10.55 7.51
N HIS A 184 -17.81 -10.72 7.61
CA HIS A 184 -17.14 -11.16 8.84
C HIS A 184 -15.94 -10.26 9.17
N VAL A 185 -15.88 -9.80 10.40
CA VAL A 185 -14.73 -9.04 10.92
C VAL A 185 -14.14 -9.76 12.12
N THR A 186 -12.82 -9.90 12.15
CA THR A 186 -12.10 -10.46 13.29
C THR A 186 -11.13 -9.44 13.86
N ILE A 187 -11.24 -9.14 15.16
CA ILE A 187 -10.27 -8.31 15.88
C ILE A 187 -9.13 -9.23 16.35
N LEU A 188 -7.93 -9.01 15.85
CA LEU A 188 -6.72 -9.75 16.18
C LEU A 188 -5.92 -9.02 17.25
N CYS A 189 -5.67 -9.68 18.39
CA CYS A 189 -4.85 -9.15 19.47
C CYS A 189 -3.73 -10.15 19.81
N ALA A 190 -2.48 -9.72 19.67
CA ALA A 190 -1.33 -10.53 20.10
C ALA A 190 -1.19 -10.47 21.62
N THR A 191 -1.02 -11.64 22.25
CA THR A 191 -0.92 -11.77 23.73
C THR A 191 0.50 -11.65 24.26
N ASP A 192 1.49 -11.80 23.39
CA ASP A 192 2.92 -11.87 23.71
C ASP A 192 3.77 -10.83 22.95
N ASP A 193 3.14 -9.72 22.54
CA ASP A 193 3.82 -8.55 21.97
C ASP A 193 3.67 -7.35 22.91
N LYS A 194 2.77 -6.44 22.62
CA LYS A 194 2.43 -5.33 23.50
C LYS A 194 1.23 -5.69 24.36
N PRO A 195 1.22 -5.33 25.63
CA PRO A 195 0.01 -5.51 26.43
C PRO A 195 -1.12 -4.64 25.87
N VAL A 196 -2.24 -5.29 25.54
CA VAL A 196 -3.47 -4.61 25.12
C VAL A 196 -4.48 -4.72 26.24
N GLU A 197 -4.94 -3.57 26.75
CA GLU A 197 -5.92 -3.54 27.81
C GLU A 197 -7.25 -4.16 27.34
N PRO A 198 -7.85 -5.13 28.07
CA PRO A 198 -9.11 -5.74 27.69
C PRO A 198 -10.23 -4.72 27.45
N ALA A 199 -10.26 -3.63 28.23
CA ALA A 199 -11.21 -2.54 28.06
C ALA A 199 -11.07 -1.83 26.69
N SER A 200 -9.85 -1.76 26.15
CA SER A 200 -9.59 -1.20 24.80
C SER A 200 -10.17 -2.09 23.70
N VAL A 201 -10.06 -3.41 23.86
CA VAL A 201 -10.64 -4.38 22.91
C VAL A 201 -12.16 -4.32 22.95
N GLY A 202 -12.75 -4.24 24.17
CA GLY A 202 -14.19 -4.06 24.36
C GLY A 202 -14.71 -2.76 23.75
N ALA A 203 -13.98 -1.66 23.93
CA ALA A 203 -14.34 -0.36 23.34
C ALA A 203 -14.31 -0.39 21.80
N LEU A 204 -13.33 -1.08 21.19
CA LEU A 204 -13.31 -1.28 19.75
C LEU A 204 -14.51 -2.12 19.26
N HIS A 205 -14.79 -3.22 19.95
CA HIS A 205 -15.94 -4.09 19.63
C HIS A 205 -17.27 -3.28 19.68
N ASP A 206 -17.45 -2.47 20.73
CA ASP A 206 -18.65 -1.62 20.87
C ASP A 206 -18.69 -0.51 19.78
N TYR A 207 -17.54 0.06 19.45
CA TYR A 207 -17.44 1.03 18.34
C TYR A 207 -17.86 0.42 17.00
N LEU A 208 -17.37 -0.78 16.65
CA LEU A 208 -17.75 -1.48 15.43
C LEU A 208 -19.26 -1.80 15.42
N ARG A 209 -19.80 -2.26 16.56
CA ARG A 209 -21.22 -2.55 16.69
C ARG A 209 -22.08 -1.29 16.51
N HIS A 210 -21.60 -0.13 16.92
CA HIS A 210 -22.28 1.16 16.68
C HIS A 210 -22.36 1.53 15.19
N HIS A 211 -21.47 0.96 14.38
CA HIS A 211 -21.49 1.08 12.92
C HIS A 211 -22.10 -0.15 12.23
N ASP A 212 -22.92 -0.94 12.95
CA ASP A 212 -23.58 -2.17 12.45
C ASP A 212 -22.60 -3.24 11.96
N ILE A 213 -21.35 -3.21 12.45
CA ILE A 213 -20.32 -4.19 12.12
C ILE A 213 -20.19 -5.19 13.27
N THR A 214 -20.53 -6.46 12.99
CA THR A 214 -20.33 -7.56 13.93
C THR A 214 -18.89 -8.06 13.83
N ALA A 215 -18.18 -8.12 14.95
CA ALA A 215 -16.79 -8.56 14.99
C ALA A 215 -16.57 -9.63 16.04
N GLU A 216 -15.71 -10.62 15.74
CA GLU A 216 -15.22 -11.61 16.69
C GLU A 216 -13.86 -11.18 17.24
N ILE A 217 -13.56 -11.51 18.49
CA ILE A 217 -12.24 -11.25 19.11
C ILE A 217 -11.41 -12.53 19.04
N HIS A 218 -10.22 -12.44 18.46
CA HIS A 218 -9.26 -13.54 18.40
C HIS A 218 -7.94 -13.15 19.05
N LEU A 219 -7.65 -13.80 20.18
CA LEU A 219 -6.37 -13.67 20.87
C LEU A 219 -5.40 -14.71 20.31
N PHE A 220 -4.20 -14.30 19.94
CA PHE A 220 -3.17 -15.21 19.41
C PHE A 220 -1.80 -14.90 19.98
N SER A 221 -0.91 -15.87 19.97
CA SER A 221 0.51 -15.69 20.29
C SER A 221 1.29 -15.58 18.99
N ARG A 222 2.18 -14.57 18.89
CA ARG A 222 3.13 -14.49 17.78
C ARG A 222 4.21 -15.56 17.87
N SER A 223 4.38 -16.14 19.08
CA SER A 223 5.52 -16.99 19.40
C SER A 223 6.83 -16.25 19.11
N GLU A 224 7.79 -16.84 18.45
CA GLU A 224 9.07 -16.18 18.12
C GLU A 224 9.05 -15.46 16.75
N ARG A 225 7.90 -15.43 16.07
CA ARG A 225 7.78 -14.81 14.73
C ARG A 225 7.76 -13.29 14.82
N PRO A 226 8.25 -12.59 13.80
CA PRO A 226 7.99 -11.16 13.62
C PRO A 226 6.48 -10.88 13.69
N ILE A 227 6.08 -9.84 14.42
CA ILE A 227 4.65 -9.56 14.65
C ILE A 227 3.86 -9.35 13.34
N GLY A 228 4.47 -8.74 12.32
CA GLY A 228 3.82 -8.55 11.01
C GLY A 228 3.53 -9.87 10.27
N GLU A 229 4.39 -10.88 10.41
CA GLU A 229 4.14 -12.22 9.87
C GLU A 229 3.05 -12.96 10.65
N ALA A 230 3.10 -12.87 11.97
CA ALA A 230 2.13 -13.50 12.84
C ALA A 230 0.72 -12.92 12.64
N LEU A 231 0.59 -11.61 12.46
CA LEU A 231 -0.67 -10.93 12.14
C LEU A 231 -1.24 -11.40 10.81
N GLN A 232 -0.43 -11.46 9.75
CA GLN A 232 -0.87 -11.97 8.45
C GLN A 232 -1.28 -13.45 8.53
N GLN A 233 -0.50 -14.27 9.26
CA GLN A 233 -0.87 -15.68 9.44
C GLN A 233 -2.18 -15.83 10.19
N ALA A 234 -2.37 -15.12 11.32
CA ALA A 234 -3.60 -15.13 12.07
C ALA A 234 -4.82 -14.67 11.25
N ALA A 235 -4.64 -13.65 10.40
CA ALA A 235 -5.67 -13.19 9.47
C ALA A 235 -6.04 -14.28 8.46
N ILE A 236 -5.04 -14.92 7.83
CA ILE A 236 -5.24 -16.01 6.87
C ILE A 236 -5.91 -17.21 7.51
N ASP A 237 -5.49 -17.61 8.71
CA ASP A 237 -6.07 -18.74 9.45
C ASP A 237 -7.55 -18.49 9.81
N ARG A 238 -7.96 -17.23 9.91
CA ARG A 238 -9.36 -16.81 10.11
C ARG A 238 -10.11 -16.57 8.79
N GLY A 239 -9.50 -16.87 7.65
CA GLY A 239 -10.09 -16.71 6.32
C GLY A 239 -10.26 -15.24 5.91
N ALA A 240 -9.52 -14.31 6.51
CA ALA A 240 -9.61 -12.90 6.15
C ALA A 240 -9.00 -12.63 4.77
N GLY A 241 -9.76 -11.96 3.91
CA GLY A 241 -9.30 -11.46 2.61
C GLY A 241 -8.64 -10.08 2.69
N LEU A 242 -8.68 -9.44 3.86
CA LEU A 242 -8.12 -8.12 4.12
C LEU A 242 -7.56 -8.04 5.55
N LEU A 243 -6.39 -7.43 5.71
CA LEU A 243 -5.87 -7.02 7.02
C LEU A 243 -5.92 -5.49 7.14
N VAL A 244 -6.64 -4.98 8.12
CA VAL A 244 -6.66 -3.56 8.49
C VAL A 244 -5.72 -3.36 9.66
N MET A 245 -4.72 -2.48 9.51
CA MET A 245 -3.73 -2.23 10.56
C MET A 245 -3.23 -0.80 10.60
N GLY A 246 -2.84 -0.34 11.78
CA GLY A 246 -2.11 0.91 11.91
C GLY A 246 -0.69 0.79 11.37
N ALA A 247 -0.25 1.80 10.67
CA ALA A 247 1.15 1.96 10.34
C ALA A 247 1.83 2.74 11.48
N TYR A 248 2.84 2.15 12.12
CA TYR A 248 3.62 2.78 13.20
C TYR A 248 2.87 3.12 14.48
N GLY A 249 2.96 2.25 15.46
CA GLY A 249 2.46 2.48 16.82
C GLY A 249 3.44 3.19 17.78
N HIS A 250 4.64 3.60 17.36
CA HIS A 250 5.65 4.23 18.24
C HIS A 250 5.93 5.67 17.89
N SER A 251 5.64 6.57 18.83
CA SER A 251 6.07 7.97 18.87
C SER A 251 7.58 8.05 19.15
N ARG A 252 8.44 7.76 18.18
CA ARG A 252 9.81 8.25 18.22
C ARG A 252 10.10 9.07 16.98
N ILE A 253 9.79 10.33 17.16
CA ILE A 253 10.25 11.49 16.44
C ILE A 253 11.74 11.32 16.08
N ARG A 254 12.04 11.47 14.78
CA ARG A 254 13.30 11.88 14.20
C ARG A 254 14.23 10.89 13.52
N GLU A 255 13.95 9.62 13.45
CA GLU A 255 14.69 8.78 12.49
C GLU A 255 13.68 7.83 11.86
N PHE A 256 13.68 7.71 10.54
CA PHE A 256 12.86 6.82 9.72
C PHE A 256 13.17 5.35 10.06
N VAL A 257 12.83 4.92 11.26
CA VAL A 257 12.94 3.51 11.66
C VAL A 257 11.56 2.90 11.58
N LEU A 258 11.32 2.17 10.51
CA LEU A 258 10.15 1.33 10.31
C LEU A 258 9.85 0.50 11.57
N GLY A 259 8.64 0.62 12.13
CA GLY A 259 8.18 -0.30 13.16
C GLY A 259 8.21 -1.74 12.64
N GLY A 260 8.63 -2.68 13.46
CA GLY A 260 8.83 -4.07 13.04
C GLY A 260 7.65 -4.68 12.27
N ALA A 261 6.40 -4.40 12.71
CA ALA A 261 5.20 -4.87 12.01
C ALA A 261 5.06 -4.30 10.60
N THR A 262 5.13 -2.97 10.44
CA THR A 262 4.94 -2.31 9.15
C THR A 262 6.01 -2.73 8.13
N ARG A 263 7.28 -2.78 8.56
CA ARG A 263 8.38 -3.20 7.70
C ARG A 263 8.22 -4.65 7.22
N THR A 264 7.92 -5.55 8.14
CA THR A 264 7.74 -6.97 7.83
C THR A 264 6.58 -7.17 6.85
N VAL A 265 5.50 -6.43 7.06
CA VAL A 265 4.31 -6.50 6.21
C VAL A 265 4.58 -5.91 4.82
N LEU A 266 5.26 -4.76 4.72
CA LEU A 266 5.63 -4.16 3.43
C LEU A 266 6.65 -5.01 2.66
N ALA A 267 7.54 -5.72 3.35
CA ALA A 267 8.54 -6.59 2.74
C ALA A 267 7.97 -7.94 2.26
N ASN A 268 6.93 -8.46 2.93
CA ASN A 268 6.33 -9.76 2.61
C ASN A 268 4.82 -9.69 2.77
N ARG A 269 4.13 -9.35 1.71
CA ARG A 269 2.68 -9.19 1.64
C ARG A 269 2.01 -10.48 1.20
N ARG A 270 1.22 -11.10 2.08
CA ARG A 270 0.54 -12.38 1.82
C ARG A 270 -0.95 -12.23 1.54
N LEU A 271 -1.53 -11.08 1.86
CA LEU A 271 -2.91 -10.69 1.60
C LEU A 271 -2.97 -9.18 1.42
N PRO A 272 -4.06 -8.62 0.85
CA PRO A 272 -4.28 -7.18 0.81
C PRO A 272 -4.28 -6.57 2.21
N ILE A 273 -3.66 -5.39 2.36
CA ILE A 273 -3.52 -4.72 3.64
C ILE A 273 -3.96 -3.27 3.50
N PHE A 274 -4.85 -2.84 4.38
CA PHE A 274 -5.27 -1.45 4.51
C PHE A 274 -4.58 -0.82 5.71
N MET A 275 -3.87 0.28 5.47
CA MET A 275 -3.03 0.93 6.47
C MET A 275 -3.37 2.40 6.62
N SER A 276 -3.32 2.92 7.85
CA SER A 276 -3.34 4.36 8.14
C SER A 276 -2.34 4.71 9.23
N HIS A 277 -1.85 5.95 9.20
CA HIS A 277 -0.89 6.48 10.15
C HIS A 277 -1.44 7.67 10.94
#